data_b619700b91d834b41e25a308a7eb975d
#
_entry.id   b619700b91d834b41e25a308a7eb975d
#
_cell.length_a   1.000
_cell.length_b   1.000
_cell.length_c   1.000
_cell.angle_alpha   90.00
_cell.angle_beta   90.00
_cell.angle_gamma   90.00
#
_symmetry.space_group_name_H-M   'P 1'
#
loop_
_entity.id
_entity.type
_entity.pdbx_description
1 polymer ?
#
loop_
_entity_poly.entity_id
_entity_poly.type
_entity_poly.pdbx_seq_one_letter_code
_entity_poly.pdbx_strand_id
1 'polypeptide(L)'
;MSDNLSSQRQLRFSELIRSLISECLLVEDFYNFSFEITSITISYVKMSKDLRIANVYLMPLGGENKNKIIEEINKHKYIFQKFLSKAKLNSKFTPKINFY
;
A
#
# COMPACT_ATOMS: atom_id res chain seq x y z
N MET A 1 -6.76 0.33 -28.03
CA MET A 1 -7.06 0.69 -26.65
C MET A 1 -6.59 -0.36 -25.70
N SER A 2 -5.96 0.02 -24.69
CA SER A 2 -5.35 -0.91 -23.76
C SER A 2 -6.34 -1.30 -22.66
N ASP A 3 -6.49 -2.61 -22.44
CA ASP A 3 -7.26 -3.12 -21.30
C ASP A 3 -6.53 -2.88 -19.97
N ASN A 4 -5.28 -2.41 -20.07
CA ASN A 4 -4.47 -2.13 -18.90
C ASN A 4 -4.75 -0.76 -18.28
N LEU A 5 -5.55 0.05 -18.95
CA LEU A 5 -5.90 1.35 -18.41
C LEU A 5 -6.93 1.22 -17.30
N SER A 6 -6.58 1.80 -16.16
CA SER A 6 -7.51 1.85 -15.04
C SER A 6 -8.61 2.85 -15.31
N SER A 7 -9.81 2.60 -14.78
CA SER A 7 -10.90 3.55 -14.83
C SER A 7 -10.56 4.77 -13.97
N GLN A 8 -11.27 5.86 -14.17
CA GLN A 8 -11.14 7.06 -13.33
C GLN A 8 -11.37 6.72 -11.87
N ARG A 9 -12.36 5.89 -11.60
CA ARG A 9 -12.68 5.47 -10.25
C ARG A 9 -11.53 4.68 -9.63
N GLN A 10 -10.93 3.75 -10.38
CA GLN A 10 -9.78 3.00 -9.90
C GLN A 10 -8.60 3.93 -9.62
N LEU A 11 -8.33 4.88 -10.50
CA LEU A 11 -7.22 5.82 -10.33
C LEU A 11 -7.40 6.70 -9.11
N ARG A 12 -8.60 7.24 -8.91
CA ARG A 12 -8.89 8.08 -7.75
C ARG A 12 -8.74 7.29 -6.46
N PHE A 13 -9.25 6.07 -6.45
CA PHE A 13 -9.16 5.23 -5.27
C PHE A 13 -7.72 4.81 -4.98
N SER A 14 -6.95 4.52 -6.02
CA SER A 14 -5.53 4.18 -5.85
C SER A 14 -4.73 5.34 -5.26
N GLU A 15 -5.04 6.57 -5.66
CA GLU A 15 -4.38 7.75 -5.08
C GLU A 15 -4.74 7.93 -3.61
N LEU A 16 -6.00 7.69 -3.26
CA LEU A 16 -6.43 7.74 -1.87
C LEU A 16 -5.71 6.68 -1.03
N ILE A 17 -5.65 5.45 -1.51
CA ILE A 17 -4.95 4.37 -0.80
C ILE A 17 -3.47 4.68 -0.68
N ARG A 18 -2.83 5.16 -1.73
CA ARG A 18 -1.43 5.55 -1.71
C ARG A 18 -1.16 6.58 -0.63
N SER A 19 -2.00 7.60 -0.56
CA SER A 19 -1.88 8.66 0.44
C SER A 19 -2.02 8.12 1.86
N LEU A 20 -3.01 7.25 2.08
CA LEU A 20 -3.25 6.68 3.39
C LEU A 20 -2.12 5.74 3.83
N ILE A 21 -1.59 4.95 2.93
CA ILE A 21 -0.47 4.06 3.27
C ILE A 21 0.79 4.88 3.57
N SER A 22 1.03 5.94 2.81
CA SER A 22 2.15 6.84 3.08
C SER A 22 2.01 7.49 4.45
N GLU A 23 0.80 7.91 4.82
CA GLU A 23 0.53 8.46 6.14
C GLU A 23 0.74 7.42 7.23
N CYS A 24 0.29 6.19 6.99
CA CYS A 24 0.49 5.09 7.93
C CYS A 24 1.98 4.86 8.22
N LEU A 25 2.81 4.92 7.17
CA LEU A 25 4.26 4.78 7.32
C LEU A 25 4.87 5.87 8.21
N LEU A 26 4.24 7.04 8.25
CA LEU A 26 4.74 8.17 9.05
C LEU A 26 4.25 8.15 10.49
N VAL A 27 3.03 7.68 10.72
CA VAL A 27 2.41 7.84 12.05
C VAL A 27 2.37 6.57 12.89
N GLU A 28 2.42 5.40 12.26
CA GLU A 28 2.41 4.13 13.00
C GLU A 28 3.81 3.76 13.47
N ASP A 29 3.85 2.96 14.52
CA ASP A 29 5.11 2.55 15.14
C ASP A 29 5.60 1.25 14.51
N PHE A 30 6.75 1.34 13.84
CA PHE A 30 7.35 0.21 13.15
C PHE A 30 8.71 -0.17 13.74
N TYR A 31 8.97 0.17 15.00
CA TYR A 31 10.29 -0.06 15.58
C TYR A 31 10.67 -1.54 15.69
N ASN A 32 9.68 -2.43 15.62
CA ASN A 32 9.93 -3.88 15.65
C ASN A 32 10.39 -4.44 14.30
N PHE A 33 10.40 -3.61 13.28
CA PHE A 33 10.84 -4.05 11.95
C PHE A 33 12.37 -4.07 11.90
N SER A 34 12.91 -5.00 11.12
CA SER A 34 14.36 -5.16 10.98
C SER A 34 14.99 -4.14 10.01
N PHE A 35 14.18 -3.27 9.43
CA PHE A 35 14.66 -2.25 8.49
C PHE A 35 14.02 -0.90 8.84
N GLU A 36 14.62 0.17 8.30
CA GLU A 36 14.04 1.50 8.51
C GLU A 36 12.88 1.73 7.57
N ILE A 37 11.70 1.90 8.16
CA ILE A 37 10.48 2.12 7.38
C ILE A 37 10.53 3.45 6.61
N THR A 38 11.28 4.43 7.13
CA THR A 38 11.42 5.73 6.47
C THR A 38 12.21 5.67 5.18
N SER A 39 12.91 4.56 4.93
CA SER A 39 13.64 4.36 3.69
C SER A 39 12.78 3.77 2.58
N ILE A 40 11.48 3.60 2.82
CA ILE A 40 10.57 3.00 1.86
C ILE A 40 9.69 4.09 1.26
N THR A 41 9.60 4.07 -0.07
CA THR A 41 8.71 4.95 -0.81
C THR A 41 7.69 4.11 -1.55
N ILE A 42 6.46 4.60 -1.63
CA ILE A 42 5.44 3.93 -2.42
C ILE A 42 5.54 4.41 -3.85
N SER A 43 5.87 3.49 -4.74
CA SER A 43 6.01 3.81 -6.16
C SER A 43 4.66 4.11 -6.78
N TYR A 44 3.71 3.18 -6.62
CA TYR A 44 2.34 3.38 -7.07
C TYR A 44 1.45 2.30 -6.47
N VAL A 45 0.14 2.52 -6.58
CA VAL A 45 -0.87 1.56 -6.15
C VAL A 45 -1.76 1.24 -7.33
N LYS A 46 -2.02 -0.03 -7.56
CA LYS A 46 -2.94 -0.47 -8.60
C LYS A 46 -4.12 -1.19 -7.96
N MET A 47 -5.31 -0.70 -8.22
CA MET A 47 -6.55 -1.29 -7.68
C MET A 47 -7.13 -2.31 -8.63
N SER A 48 -7.75 -3.34 -8.09
CA SER A 48 -8.59 -4.23 -8.88
C SER A 48 -9.85 -3.48 -9.33
N LYS A 49 -10.51 -4.01 -10.36
CA LYS A 49 -11.70 -3.35 -10.93
C LYS A 49 -12.82 -3.19 -9.91
N ASP A 50 -12.95 -4.14 -9.00
CA ASP A 50 -13.99 -4.12 -7.96
C ASP A 50 -13.54 -3.38 -6.71
N LEU A 51 -12.33 -2.80 -6.71
CA LEU A 51 -11.74 -2.05 -5.60
C LEU A 51 -11.53 -2.86 -4.33
N ARG A 52 -11.47 -4.19 -4.44
CA ARG A 52 -11.29 -5.07 -3.29
C ARG A 52 -9.83 -5.39 -3.00
N ILE A 53 -8.95 -5.21 -3.98
CA ILE A 53 -7.53 -5.53 -3.84
C ILE A 53 -6.72 -4.30 -4.22
N ALA A 54 -5.81 -3.92 -3.33
CA ALA A 54 -4.85 -2.85 -3.56
C ALA A 54 -3.46 -3.47 -3.66
N ASN A 55 -2.88 -3.43 -4.83
CA ASN A 55 -1.51 -3.87 -5.04
C ASN A 55 -0.60 -2.68 -4.92
N VAL A 56 0.23 -2.68 -3.88
CA VAL A 56 1.09 -1.55 -3.52
C VAL A 56 2.52 -1.89 -3.89
N TYR A 57 3.10 -1.06 -4.74
CA TYR A 57 4.46 -1.28 -5.24
C TYR A 57 5.42 -0.36 -4.50
N LEU A 58 6.41 -0.96 -3.84
CA LEU A 58 7.36 -0.26 -2.99
C LEU A 58 8.67 -0.03 -3.72
N MET A 59 9.36 1.02 -3.31
CA MET A 59 10.71 1.33 -3.80
C MET A 59 11.57 1.61 -2.57
N PRO A 60 12.27 0.60 -2.04
CA PRO A 60 13.23 0.84 -0.95
C PRO A 60 14.41 1.65 -1.46
N LEU A 61 14.84 2.62 -0.66
CA LEU A 61 16.03 3.40 -0.99
C LEU A 61 17.27 2.50 -0.96
N GLY A 62 18.10 2.66 -1.97
CA GLY A 62 19.29 1.85 -2.13
C GLY A 62 19.06 0.54 -2.85
N GLY A 63 17.85 0.04 -2.90
CA GLY A 63 17.49 -1.16 -3.66
C GLY A 63 17.98 -2.48 -3.08
N GLU A 64 18.80 -2.45 -2.02
CA GLU A 64 19.30 -3.66 -1.39
C GLU A 64 18.24 -4.28 -0.51
N ASN A 65 18.21 -5.61 -0.47
CA ASN A 65 17.30 -6.37 0.39
C ASN A 65 15.81 -6.11 0.09
N LYS A 66 15.51 -5.71 -1.14
CA LYS A 66 14.13 -5.41 -1.52
C LYS A 66 13.18 -6.56 -1.21
N ASN A 67 13.58 -7.79 -1.55
CA ASN A 67 12.72 -8.95 -1.33
C ASN A 67 12.46 -9.21 0.15
N LYS A 68 13.46 -9.01 0.99
CA LYS A 68 13.31 -9.16 2.44
C LYS A 68 12.39 -8.11 3.03
N ILE A 69 12.50 -6.88 2.54
CA ILE A 69 11.66 -5.77 2.99
C ILE A 69 10.21 -6.05 2.62
N ILE A 70 9.97 -6.46 1.38
CA ILE A 70 8.62 -6.77 0.91
C ILE A 70 8.03 -7.93 1.71
N GLU A 71 8.82 -8.97 1.95
CA GLU A 71 8.37 -10.11 2.74
C GLU A 71 7.97 -9.70 4.15
N GLU A 72 8.81 -8.90 4.80
CA GLU A 72 8.53 -8.46 6.16
C GLU A 72 7.31 -7.54 6.24
N ILE A 73 7.18 -6.62 5.30
CA ILE A 73 6.02 -5.73 5.25
C ILE A 73 4.74 -6.55 5.05
N ASN A 74 4.77 -7.55 4.18
CA ASN A 74 3.61 -8.41 3.97
C ASN A 74 3.24 -9.22 5.21
N LYS A 75 4.23 -9.63 6.01
CA LYS A 75 3.96 -10.29 7.29
C LYS A 75 3.24 -9.38 8.27
N HIS A 76 3.43 -8.08 8.14
CA HIS A 76 2.85 -7.10 9.05
C HIS A 76 1.81 -6.23 8.37
N LYS A 77 1.27 -6.68 7.24
CA LYS A 77 0.30 -5.88 6.50
C LYS A 77 -0.99 -5.60 7.29
N TYR A 78 -1.23 -6.34 8.36
CA TYR A 78 -2.38 -6.08 9.23
C TYR A 78 -2.35 -4.68 9.82
N ILE A 79 -1.16 -4.10 10.02
CA ILE A 79 -1.02 -2.73 10.52
C ILE A 79 -1.65 -1.76 9.52
N PHE A 80 -1.31 -1.94 8.25
CA PHE A 80 -1.84 -1.10 7.17
C PHE A 80 -3.33 -1.35 6.96
N GLN A 81 -3.73 -2.61 7.05
CA GLN A 81 -5.13 -3.01 6.91
C GLN A 81 -5.99 -2.34 7.97
N LYS A 82 -5.51 -2.35 9.22
CA LYS A 82 -6.21 -1.72 10.33
C LYS A 82 -6.26 -0.20 10.15
N PHE A 83 -5.17 0.40 9.69
CA PHE A 83 -5.13 1.84 9.44
C PHE A 83 -6.17 2.23 8.39
N LEU A 84 -6.24 1.48 7.30
CA LEU A 84 -7.22 1.73 6.25
C LEU A 84 -8.66 1.54 6.74
N SER A 85 -8.89 0.54 7.61
CA SER A 85 -10.24 0.27 8.11
C SER A 85 -10.77 1.41 8.98
N LYS A 86 -9.88 2.18 9.59
CA LYS A 86 -10.26 3.34 10.40
C LYS A 86 -10.47 4.59 9.55
N ALA A 87 -9.97 4.60 8.32
CA ALA A 87 -10.17 5.71 7.42
C ALA A 87 -11.57 5.64 6.82
N LYS A 88 -12.15 6.81 6.57
CA LYS A 88 -13.47 6.86 5.95
C LYS A 88 -13.31 6.72 4.44
N LEU A 89 -13.34 5.49 3.98
CA LEU A 89 -13.28 5.20 2.56
C LEU A 89 -14.68 5.18 1.96
N ASN A 90 -14.84 5.78 0.78
CA ASN A 90 -16.10 5.75 0.06
C ASN A 90 -16.23 4.45 -0.71
N SER A 91 -16.10 3.34 0.00
CA SER A 91 -16.24 2.02 -0.58
C SER A 91 -16.90 1.10 0.42
N LYS A 92 -17.53 0.06 -0.11
CA LYS A 92 -18.24 -0.91 0.71
C LYS A 92 -17.29 -1.78 1.53
N PHE A 93 -16.09 -2.02 1.02
CA PHE A 93 -15.11 -2.88 1.66
C PHE A 93 -13.78 -2.16 1.80
N THR A 94 -13.06 -2.48 2.89
CA THR A 94 -11.65 -2.09 2.98
C THR A 94 -10.86 -3.03 2.08
N PRO A 95 -10.07 -2.51 1.13
CA PRO A 95 -9.32 -3.38 0.23
C PRO A 95 -8.30 -4.22 0.96
N LYS A 96 -8.05 -5.42 0.44
CA LYS A 96 -6.91 -6.21 0.87
C LYS A 96 -5.65 -5.63 0.25
N ILE A 97 -4.61 -5.51 1.04
CA ILE A 97 -3.34 -4.93 0.59
C ILE A 97 -2.34 -6.03 0.32
N ASN A 98 -1.66 -5.95 -0.82
CA ASN A 98 -0.51 -6.77 -1.12
C ASN A 98 0.65 -5.85 -1.48
N PHE A 99 1.82 -6.11 -0.94
CA PHE A 99 3.02 -5.31 -1.22
C PHE A 99 3.95 -6.05 -2.16
N TYR A 100 4.52 -5.30 -3.10
CA TYR A 100 5.46 -5.80 -4.10
C TYR A 100 6.70 -4.94 -4.20
#